data_ba4b7db74e04b181a9252c5646482402
#
_entry.id   ba4b7db74e04b181a9252c5646482402
#
_cell.length_a   1.000
_cell.length_b   1.000
_cell.length_c   1.000
_cell.angle_alpha   90.00
_cell.angle_beta   90.00
_cell.angle_gamma   90.00
#
_symmetry.space_group_name_H-M   'P 1'
#
loop_
_entity.id
_entity.type
_entity.pdbx_description
1 polymer ?
#
loop_
_entity_poly.entity_id
_entity_poly.type
_entity_poly.pdbx_seq_one_letter_code
_entity_poly.pdbx_strand_id
1 'polypeptide(L)'
;MFSCFNDKIFLSKFFKIALPVMLSAFVTFLVSFIDNIMVGTISNEAVSGVYSANQVTFIFQMAIFGVLEGAGIFIQQFQGINDQDNIRKCFRFKILSALIFLLIAIPLTYFLGKELIGFYSKSDTNSNLILEEGYKYLNLIIISYIPFTFGYIYSTTLREIGETKYAMYASFAAIVVNTLFNAIFILSLNWGVEGAAIATILARIVEMIFLITICKIKKFEFCQKIFNKFSIGKELIINILSKGSLLFINELGFAVGTMYNLLHFRKEIVYSVLFLFLQLLQML
;
A
#
# COMPACT_ATOMS: atom_id res chain seq x y z
N MET A 1 10.02 26.18 21.47
CA MET A 1 9.53 25.26 20.44
C MET A 1 9.55 25.88 19.03
N PHE A 2 9.52 27.18 18.84
CA PHE A 2 9.52 27.85 17.52
C PHE A 2 10.89 28.18 16.90
N SER A 3 12.02 27.90 17.56
CA SER A 3 13.36 28.18 17.03
C SER A 3 13.79 27.29 15.87
N CYS A 4 13.20 26.10 15.73
CA CYS A 4 13.52 25.17 14.63
C CYS A 4 13.06 25.68 13.26
N PHE A 5 12.02 26.52 13.20
CA PHE A 5 11.55 27.09 11.92
C PHE A 5 12.45 28.18 11.34
N ASN A 6 13.43 28.66 12.12
CA ASN A 6 14.40 29.64 11.65
C ASN A 6 15.73 28.99 11.19
N ASP A 7 15.88 27.68 11.36
CA ASP A 7 17.05 26.93 10.91
C ASP A 7 16.88 26.50 9.46
N LYS A 8 17.53 27.21 8.54
CA LYS A 8 17.51 26.91 7.10
C LYS A 8 18.01 25.49 6.76
N ILE A 9 18.92 24.94 7.57
CA ILE A 9 19.47 23.60 7.37
C ILE A 9 18.42 22.57 7.73
N PHE A 10 17.70 22.77 8.85
CA PHE A 10 16.60 21.90 9.26
C PHE A 10 15.47 21.91 8.23
N LEU A 11 15.02 23.09 7.81
CA LEU A 11 13.95 23.24 6.82
C LEU A 11 14.32 22.59 5.49
N SER A 12 15.56 22.79 5.02
CA SER A 12 16.02 22.15 3.77
C SER A 12 16.00 20.62 3.85
N LYS A 13 16.45 20.03 4.96
CA LYS A 13 16.40 18.58 5.19
C LYS A 13 14.96 18.08 5.31
N PHE A 14 14.13 18.81 6.03
CA PHE A 14 12.70 18.48 6.20
C PHE A 14 11.98 18.45 4.85
N PHE A 15 12.06 19.50 4.05
CA PHE A 15 11.40 19.54 2.75
C PHE A 15 11.98 18.52 1.76
N LYS A 16 13.25 18.19 1.83
CA LYS A 16 13.86 17.16 0.99
C LYS A 16 13.27 15.77 1.23
N ILE A 17 12.79 15.50 2.44
CA ILE A 17 12.15 14.22 2.80
C ILE A 17 10.63 14.33 2.64
N ALA A 18 10.02 15.37 3.19
CA ALA A 18 8.57 15.51 3.24
C ALA A 18 7.94 15.73 1.86
N LEU A 19 8.53 16.59 1.03
CA LEU A 19 7.96 16.93 -0.27
C LEU A 19 7.80 15.72 -1.21
N PRO A 20 8.79 14.82 -1.39
CA PRO A 20 8.58 13.61 -2.19
C PRO A 20 7.50 12.68 -1.64
N VAL A 21 7.35 12.59 -0.32
CA VAL A 21 6.29 11.76 0.30
C VAL A 21 4.92 12.39 0.03
N MET A 22 4.77 13.70 0.24
CA MET A 22 3.52 14.42 -0.02
C MET A 22 3.11 14.36 -1.50
N LEU A 23 4.07 14.56 -2.41
CA LEU A 23 3.83 14.44 -3.85
C LEU A 23 3.41 13.02 -4.24
N SER A 24 4.07 12.01 -3.70
CA SER A 24 3.72 10.59 -3.92
C SER A 24 2.29 10.30 -3.45
N ALA A 25 1.90 10.78 -2.26
CA ALA A 25 0.54 10.62 -1.74
C ALA A 25 -0.51 11.34 -2.60
N PHE A 26 -0.25 12.60 -2.96
CA PHE A 26 -1.15 13.39 -3.81
C PHE A 26 -1.37 12.73 -5.18
N VAL A 27 -0.29 12.25 -5.77
CA VAL A 27 -0.35 11.59 -7.06
C VAL A 27 -1.09 10.25 -6.96
N THR A 28 -0.89 9.46 -5.90
CA THR A 28 -1.67 8.24 -5.64
C THR A 28 -3.17 8.54 -5.54
N PHE A 29 -3.54 9.62 -4.86
CA PHE A 29 -4.93 10.08 -4.79
C PHE A 29 -5.51 10.41 -6.18
N LEU A 30 -4.78 11.19 -6.99
CA LEU A 30 -5.21 11.54 -8.35
C LEU A 30 -5.45 10.30 -9.22
N VAL A 31 -4.62 9.27 -9.08
CA VAL A 31 -4.80 8.02 -9.82
C VAL A 31 -6.06 7.29 -9.40
N SER A 32 -6.25 7.12 -8.11
CA SER A 32 -7.49 6.48 -7.62
C SER A 32 -8.72 7.24 -8.11
N PHE A 33 -8.64 8.57 -8.25
CA PHE A 33 -9.71 9.38 -8.80
C PHE A 33 -9.92 9.11 -10.30
N ILE A 34 -8.84 9.08 -11.10
CA ILE A 34 -8.88 8.77 -12.53
C ILE A 34 -9.38 7.34 -12.76
N ASP A 35 -8.91 6.37 -11.99
CA ASP A 35 -9.37 4.98 -12.06
C ASP A 35 -10.88 4.87 -11.82
N ASN A 36 -11.40 5.56 -10.80
CA ASN A 36 -12.84 5.57 -10.53
C ASN A 36 -13.64 6.20 -11.67
N ILE A 37 -13.15 7.27 -12.31
CA ILE A 37 -13.78 7.86 -13.48
C ILE A 37 -13.82 6.85 -14.64
N MET A 38 -12.70 6.16 -14.92
CA MET A 38 -12.62 5.19 -16.01
C MET A 38 -13.52 3.98 -15.75
N VAL A 39 -13.55 3.43 -14.53
CA VAL A 39 -14.50 2.37 -14.16
C VAL A 39 -15.95 2.85 -14.24
N GLY A 40 -16.19 4.13 -13.95
CA GLY A 40 -17.52 4.78 -14.09
C GLY A 40 -18.08 4.77 -15.50
N THR A 41 -17.24 4.61 -16.52
CA THR A 41 -17.71 4.49 -17.92
C THR A 41 -18.29 3.10 -18.23
N ILE A 42 -18.10 2.10 -17.38
CA ILE A 42 -18.60 0.73 -17.56
C ILE A 42 -20.06 0.66 -17.09
N SER A 43 -20.31 0.79 -15.81
CA SER A 43 -21.64 0.85 -15.19
C SER A 43 -21.54 1.33 -13.71
N ASN A 44 -22.67 1.72 -13.13
CA ASN A 44 -22.76 2.08 -11.71
C ASN A 44 -22.50 0.86 -10.80
N GLU A 45 -22.94 -0.32 -11.23
CA GLU A 45 -22.72 -1.59 -10.52
C GLU A 45 -21.23 -1.97 -10.53
N ALA A 46 -20.53 -1.74 -11.65
CA ALA A 46 -19.08 -1.95 -11.75
C ALA A 46 -18.32 -1.04 -10.78
N VAL A 47 -18.67 0.26 -10.68
CA VAL A 47 -18.07 1.19 -9.72
C VAL A 47 -18.27 0.70 -8.28
N SER A 48 -19.51 0.35 -7.94
CA SER A 48 -19.85 -0.13 -6.59
C SER A 48 -19.17 -1.47 -6.27
N GLY A 49 -19.05 -2.36 -7.24
CA GLY A 49 -18.36 -3.64 -7.12
C GLY A 49 -16.86 -3.47 -6.90
N VAL A 50 -16.19 -2.70 -7.75
CA VAL A 50 -14.76 -2.38 -7.62
C VAL A 50 -14.48 -1.65 -6.30
N TYR A 51 -15.34 -0.71 -5.91
CA TYR A 51 -15.22 -0.03 -4.61
C TYR A 51 -15.26 -1.04 -3.46
N SER A 52 -16.22 -1.97 -3.44
CA SER A 52 -16.35 -2.99 -2.41
C SER A 52 -15.13 -3.93 -2.37
N ALA A 53 -14.61 -4.33 -3.53
CA ALA A 53 -13.38 -5.13 -3.64
C ALA A 53 -12.15 -4.36 -3.15
N ASN A 54 -12.08 -3.05 -3.43
CA ASN A 54 -11.00 -2.19 -2.94
C ASN A 54 -11.03 -2.05 -1.41
N GLN A 55 -12.20 -2.11 -0.74
CA GLN A 55 -12.27 -2.16 0.72
C GLN A 55 -11.63 -3.44 1.29
N VAL A 56 -11.83 -4.58 0.64
CA VAL A 56 -11.16 -5.84 1.01
C VAL A 56 -9.65 -5.71 0.82
N THR A 57 -9.22 -5.15 -0.32
CA THR A 57 -7.80 -4.89 -0.60
C THR A 57 -7.19 -3.90 0.40
N PHE A 58 -7.94 -2.90 0.84
CA PHE A 58 -7.51 -1.95 1.86
C PHE A 58 -7.22 -2.62 3.21
N ILE A 59 -8.07 -3.56 3.66
CA ILE A 59 -7.80 -4.35 4.87
C ILE A 59 -6.47 -5.11 4.74
N PHE A 60 -6.22 -5.74 3.58
CA PHE A 60 -4.95 -6.39 3.29
C PHE A 60 -3.78 -5.41 3.39
N GLN A 61 -3.91 -4.21 2.80
CA GLN A 61 -2.85 -3.19 2.82
C GLN A 61 -2.55 -2.71 4.24
N MET A 62 -3.56 -2.41 5.04
CA MET A 62 -3.36 -2.00 6.43
C MET A 62 -2.69 -3.09 7.26
N ALA A 63 -3.10 -4.34 7.08
CA ALA A 63 -2.49 -5.47 7.77
C ALA A 63 -1.00 -5.63 7.41
N ILE A 64 -0.63 -5.58 6.13
CA ILE A 64 0.79 -5.68 5.73
C ILE A 64 1.60 -4.46 6.19
N PHE A 65 1.01 -3.26 6.24
CA PHE A 65 1.68 -2.08 6.79
C PHE A 65 2.06 -2.32 8.24
N GLY A 66 1.10 -2.72 9.08
CA GLY A 66 1.37 -3.01 10.48
C GLY A 66 2.42 -4.11 10.70
N VAL A 67 2.45 -5.15 9.85
CA VAL A 67 3.47 -6.20 9.90
C VAL A 67 4.88 -5.67 9.63
N LEU A 68 5.03 -4.69 8.72
CA LEU A 68 6.33 -4.22 8.25
C LEU A 68 6.88 -3.01 9.00
N GLU A 69 6.01 -2.16 9.56
CA GLU A 69 6.41 -0.91 10.22
C GLU A 69 7.22 -1.13 11.49
N GLY A 70 6.96 -2.22 12.23
CA GLY A 70 7.76 -2.57 13.39
C GLY A 70 9.26 -2.68 13.09
N ALA A 71 9.61 -3.26 11.94
CA ALA A 71 11.00 -3.33 11.49
C ALA A 71 11.53 -1.97 11.01
N GLY A 72 10.64 -1.11 10.47
CA GLY A 72 10.97 0.23 9.99
C GLY A 72 11.52 1.13 11.09
N ILE A 73 10.95 1.07 12.30
CA ILE A 73 11.45 1.81 13.46
C ILE A 73 12.93 1.50 13.70
N PHE A 74 13.31 0.22 13.66
CA PHE A 74 14.68 -0.20 13.88
C PHE A 74 15.60 0.18 12.73
N ILE A 75 15.12 0.12 11.47
CA ILE A 75 15.89 0.59 10.30
C ILE A 75 16.27 2.06 10.47
N GLN A 76 15.33 2.92 10.88
CA GLN A 76 15.60 4.34 11.11
C GLN A 76 16.63 4.56 12.23
N GLN A 77 16.53 3.80 13.34
CA GLN A 77 17.49 3.87 14.44
C GLN A 77 18.90 3.44 14.00
N PHE A 78 19.01 2.30 13.29
CA PHE A 78 20.28 1.81 12.79
C PHE A 78 20.86 2.72 11.69
N GLN A 79 20.02 3.37 10.89
CA GLN A 79 20.44 4.38 9.95
C GLN A 79 21.06 5.58 10.64
N GLY A 80 20.51 6.00 11.80
CA GLY A 80 21.05 7.10 12.60
C GLY A 80 22.48 6.85 13.11
N ILE A 81 22.86 5.60 13.35
CA ILE A 81 24.22 5.17 13.78
C ILE A 81 25.01 4.53 12.63
N ASN A 82 24.50 4.54 11.41
CA ASN A 82 25.11 3.99 10.20
C ASN A 82 25.46 2.48 10.27
N ASP A 83 24.63 1.70 10.99
CA ASP A 83 24.79 0.24 11.14
C ASP A 83 24.09 -0.53 10.01
N GLN A 84 24.78 -0.69 8.91
CA GLN A 84 24.28 -1.32 7.69
C GLN A 84 23.97 -2.82 7.87
N ASP A 85 24.68 -3.50 8.77
CA ASP A 85 24.43 -4.92 9.02
C ASP A 85 23.11 -5.18 9.72
N ASN A 86 22.75 -4.37 10.71
CA ASN A 86 21.46 -4.48 11.37
C ASN A 86 20.32 -3.96 10.50
N ILE A 87 20.52 -2.95 9.65
CA ILE A 87 19.54 -2.55 8.62
C ILE A 87 19.23 -3.74 7.70
N ARG A 88 20.26 -4.47 7.23
CA ARG A 88 20.08 -5.68 6.39
C ARG A 88 19.32 -6.79 7.12
N LYS A 89 19.53 -6.98 8.43
CA LYS A 89 18.78 -7.95 9.23
C LYS A 89 17.31 -7.56 9.35
N CYS A 90 17.00 -6.27 9.58
CA CYS A 90 15.62 -5.77 9.58
C CYS A 90 14.95 -5.92 8.20
N PHE A 91 15.67 -5.68 7.12
CA PHE A 91 15.17 -5.90 5.77
C PHE A 91 14.86 -7.38 5.49
N ARG A 92 15.72 -8.30 5.96
CA ARG A 92 15.44 -9.76 5.91
C ARG A 92 14.19 -10.13 6.70
N PHE A 93 14.02 -9.52 7.90
CA PHE A 93 12.82 -9.72 8.69
C PHE A 93 11.56 -9.27 7.93
N LYS A 94 11.58 -8.08 7.27
CA LYS A 94 10.48 -7.61 6.42
C LYS A 94 10.13 -8.63 5.34
N ILE A 95 11.12 -9.17 4.63
CA ILE A 95 10.89 -10.18 3.58
C ILE A 95 10.25 -11.44 4.17
N LEU A 96 10.79 -11.97 5.27
CA LEU A 96 10.28 -13.19 5.89
C LEU A 96 8.86 -13.03 6.41
N SER A 97 8.61 -11.95 7.16
CA SER A 97 7.28 -11.66 7.69
C SER A 97 6.24 -11.42 6.59
N ALA A 98 6.64 -10.74 5.51
CA ALA A 98 5.79 -10.54 4.35
C ALA A 98 5.44 -11.86 3.63
N LEU A 99 6.39 -12.77 3.46
CA LEU A 99 6.13 -14.09 2.88
C LEU A 99 5.13 -14.89 3.72
N ILE A 100 5.33 -14.92 5.04
CA ILE A 100 4.40 -15.60 5.97
C ILE A 100 3.02 -14.95 5.87
N PHE A 101 2.96 -13.63 5.85
CA PHE A 101 1.69 -12.90 5.74
C PHE A 101 0.97 -13.19 4.42
N LEU A 102 1.68 -13.19 3.28
CA LEU A 102 1.09 -13.51 1.97
C LEU A 102 0.54 -14.94 1.91
N LEU A 103 1.23 -15.90 2.51
CA LEU A 103 0.77 -17.31 2.58
C LEU A 103 -0.56 -17.45 3.34
N ILE A 104 -0.87 -16.55 4.25
CA ILE A 104 -2.13 -16.51 5.00
C ILE A 104 -3.15 -15.63 4.30
N ALA A 105 -2.76 -14.43 3.91
CA ALA A 105 -3.67 -13.40 3.42
C ALA A 105 -4.26 -13.72 2.04
N ILE A 106 -3.49 -14.31 1.12
CA ILE A 106 -3.97 -14.66 -0.22
C ILE A 106 -5.09 -15.70 -0.14
N PRO A 107 -4.91 -16.88 0.52
CA PRO A 107 -6.00 -17.84 0.67
C PRO A 107 -7.20 -17.26 1.44
N LEU A 108 -6.94 -16.51 2.50
CA LEU A 108 -8.02 -15.88 3.30
C LEU A 108 -8.87 -14.96 2.44
N THR A 109 -8.23 -14.07 1.65
CA THR A 109 -8.94 -13.17 0.74
C THR A 109 -9.67 -13.94 -0.37
N TYR A 110 -9.07 -14.98 -0.91
CA TYR A 110 -9.70 -15.80 -1.96
C TYR A 110 -10.97 -16.50 -1.47
N PHE A 111 -10.91 -17.12 -0.28
CA PHE A 111 -12.05 -17.89 0.26
C PHE A 111 -13.13 -17.01 0.88
N LEU A 112 -12.77 -15.92 1.57
CA LEU A 112 -13.73 -15.02 2.25
C LEU A 112 -14.08 -13.77 1.44
N GLY A 113 -13.43 -13.52 0.31
CA GLY A 113 -13.59 -12.29 -0.45
C GLY A 113 -15.01 -12.06 -0.94
N LYS A 114 -15.70 -13.13 -1.35
CA LYS A 114 -17.09 -13.05 -1.81
C LYS A 114 -18.04 -12.63 -0.69
N GLU A 115 -17.90 -13.21 0.50
CA GLU A 115 -18.68 -12.85 1.68
C GLU A 115 -18.40 -11.41 2.11
N LEU A 116 -17.13 -11.00 2.09
CA LEU A 116 -16.72 -9.64 2.44
C LEU A 116 -17.31 -8.62 1.46
N ILE A 117 -17.25 -8.84 0.14
CA ILE A 117 -17.88 -7.97 -0.85
C ILE A 117 -19.39 -7.95 -0.63
N GLY A 118 -20.02 -9.13 -0.42
CA GLY A 118 -21.45 -9.24 -0.15
C GLY A 118 -21.90 -8.45 1.08
N PHE A 119 -21.03 -8.33 2.08
CA PHE A 119 -21.31 -7.53 3.26
C PHE A 119 -21.39 -6.03 2.94
N TYR A 120 -20.57 -5.54 2.02
CA TYR A 120 -20.60 -4.15 1.55
C TYR A 120 -21.77 -3.83 0.61
N SER A 121 -22.28 -4.82 -0.13
CA SER A 121 -23.31 -4.63 -1.16
C SER A 121 -24.76 -4.90 -0.69
N LYS A 122 -24.95 -5.45 0.51
CA LYS A 122 -26.27 -5.91 1.04
C LYS A 122 -27.40 -4.88 1.01
N SER A 123 -27.11 -3.59 1.03
CA SER A 123 -28.12 -2.52 1.07
C SER A 123 -28.49 -1.95 -0.30
N ASP A 124 -27.91 -2.45 -1.38
CA ASP A 124 -28.15 -1.93 -2.73
C ASP A 124 -29.20 -2.75 -3.47
N THR A 125 -30.02 -2.08 -4.29
CA THR A 125 -31.08 -2.69 -5.10
C THR A 125 -30.57 -3.73 -6.09
N ASN A 126 -29.32 -3.56 -6.60
CA ASN A 126 -28.66 -4.46 -7.55
C ASN A 126 -27.52 -5.25 -6.90
N SER A 127 -27.69 -5.68 -5.64
CA SER A 127 -26.65 -6.33 -4.83
C SER A 127 -25.96 -7.53 -5.51
N ASN A 128 -26.69 -8.32 -6.29
CA ASN A 128 -26.13 -9.48 -7.01
C ASN A 128 -25.16 -9.08 -8.14
N LEU A 129 -25.49 -8.04 -8.92
CA LEU A 129 -24.63 -7.54 -9.99
C LEU A 129 -23.38 -6.89 -9.42
N ILE A 130 -23.53 -6.10 -8.35
CA ILE A 130 -22.42 -5.47 -7.63
C ILE A 130 -21.47 -6.53 -7.07
N LEU A 131 -22.03 -7.61 -6.49
CA LEU A 131 -21.25 -8.73 -5.97
C LEU A 131 -20.49 -9.44 -7.08
N GLU A 132 -21.12 -9.66 -8.24
CA GLU A 132 -20.50 -10.32 -9.39
C GLU A 132 -19.33 -9.51 -9.94
N GLU A 133 -19.53 -8.23 -10.23
CA GLU A 133 -18.48 -7.34 -10.75
C GLU A 133 -17.33 -7.16 -9.74
N GLY A 134 -17.67 -6.98 -8.46
CA GLY A 134 -16.67 -6.87 -7.40
C GLY A 134 -15.86 -8.16 -7.22
N TYR A 135 -16.49 -9.33 -7.34
CA TYR A 135 -15.79 -10.61 -7.21
C TYR A 135 -14.91 -10.91 -8.43
N LYS A 136 -15.34 -10.58 -9.66
CA LYS A 136 -14.50 -10.66 -10.87
C LYS A 136 -13.22 -9.84 -10.67
N TYR A 137 -13.37 -8.59 -10.24
CA TYR A 137 -12.24 -7.71 -9.96
C TYR A 137 -11.33 -8.25 -8.85
N LEU A 138 -11.90 -8.70 -7.71
CA LEU A 138 -11.15 -9.18 -6.56
C LEU A 138 -10.30 -10.41 -6.90
N ASN A 139 -10.84 -11.38 -7.63
CA ASN A 139 -10.13 -12.59 -8.03
C ASN A 139 -8.85 -12.30 -8.83
N LEU A 140 -8.87 -11.25 -9.64
CA LEU A 140 -7.68 -10.83 -10.38
C LEU A 140 -6.75 -9.99 -9.50
N ILE A 141 -7.29 -9.01 -8.76
CA ILE A 141 -6.46 -8.07 -8.00
C ILE A 141 -5.65 -8.74 -6.89
N ILE A 142 -6.07 -9.89 -6.37
CA ILE A 142 -5.32 -10.72 -5.42
C ILE A 142 -3.91 -11.03 -5.94
N ILE A 143 -3.73 -11.21 -7.25
CA ILE A 143 -2.43 -11.45 -7.87
C ILE A 143 -1.48 -10.29 -7.62
N SER A 144 -2.02 -9.06 -7.55
CA SER A 144 -1.24 -7.85 -7.29
C SER A 144 -0.66 -7.79 -5.87
N TYR A 145 -1.18 -8.57 -4.92
CA TYR A 145 -0.72 -8.57 -3.53
C TYR A 145 0.76 -8.94 -3.42
N ILE A 146 1.25 -9.83 -4.29
CA ILE A 146 2.66 -10.20 -4.32
C ILE A 146 3.54 -9.02 -4.74
N PRO A 147 3.40 -8.47 -5.97
CA PRO A 147 4.24 -7.36 -6.39
C PRO A 147 4.04 -6.09 -5.54
N PHE A 148 2.82 -5.84 -5.04
CA PHE A 148 2.56 -4.76 -4.10
C PHE A 148 3.38 -4.91 -2.82
N THR A 149 3.35 -6.07 -2.18
CA THR A 149 4.06 -6.32 -0.92
C THR A 149 5.57 -6.16 -1.08
N PHE A 150 6.15 -6.74 -2.13
CA PHE A 150 7.58 -6.58 -2.38
C PHE A 150 7.94 -5.14 -2.74
N GLY A 151 7.15 -4.47 -3.58
CA GLY A 151 7.30 -3.05 -3.87
C GLY A 151 7.26 -2.21 -2.59
N TYR A 152 6.31 -2.49 -1.70
CA TYR A 152 6.17 -1.79 -0.44
C TYR A 152 7.36 -1.99 0.50
N ILE A 153 7.92 -3.21 0.61
CA ILE A 153 9.13 -3.48 1.40
C ILE A 153 10.29 -2.58 0.94
N TYR A 154 10.57 -2.53 -0.36
CA TYR A 154 11.65 -1.69 -0.90
C TYR A 154 11.35 -0.20 -0.74
N SER A 155 10.11 0.22 -1.03
CA SER A 155 9.66 1.61 -0.94
C SER A 155 9.81 2.16 0.49
N THR A 156 9.30 1.43 1.49
CA THR A 156 9.40 1.83 2.90
C THR A 156 10.84 1.84 3.38
N THR A 157 11.63 0.82 3.03
CA THR A 157 13.04 0.77 3.42
C THR A 157 13.84 1.95 2.84
N LEU A 158 13.59 2.34 1.59
CA LEU A 158 14.19 3.54 0.99
C LEU A 158 13.79 4.83 1.74
N ARG A 159 12.52 4.94 2.14
CA ARG A 159 12.05 6.08 2.96
C ARG A 159 12.72 6.11 4.33
N GLU A 160 12.85 4.96 4.98
CA GLU A 160 13.46 4.79 6.31
C GLU A 160 14.95 5.14 6.34
N ILE A 161 15.67 4.93 5.24
CA ILE A 161 17.07 5.36 5.10
C ILE A 161 17.24 6.77 4.53
N GLY A 162 16.13 7.51 4.31
CA GLY A 162 16.14 8.90 3.82
C GLY A 162 16.18 9.07 2.30
N GLU A 163 16.10 7.99 1.51
CA GLU A 163 16.14 8.00 0.05
C GLU A 163 14.73 8.03 -0.58
N THR A 164 13.86 8.90 -0.07
CA THR A 164 12.43 9.01 -0.40
C THR A 164 12.14 9.26 -1.88
N LYS A 165 13.05 9.93 -2.59
CA LYS A 165 12.90 10.27 -4.01
C LYS A 165 12.69 9.05 -4.92
N TYR A 166 13.34 7.92 -4.61
CA TYR A 166 13.20 6.72 -5.45
C TYR A 166 11.84 6.03 -5.26
N ALA A 167 11.30 6.05 -4.04
CA ALA A 167 9.95 5.62 -3.77
C ALA A 167 8.93 6.48 -4.54
N MET A 168 9.12 7.80 -4.56
CA MET A 168 8.29 8.73 -5.34
C MET A 168 8.36 8.42 -6.84
N TYR A 169 9.57 8.24 -7.42
CA TYR A 169 9.70 7.93 -8.85
C TYR A 169 9.03 6.60 -9.23
N ALA A 170 9.14 5.60 -8.35
CA ALA A 170 8.47 4.32 -8.56
C ALA A 170 6.94 4.47 -8.59
N SER A 171 6.37 5.25 -7.65
CA SER A 171 4.94 5.54 -7.63
C SER A 171 4.51 6.29 -8.90
N PHE A 172 5.27 7.29 -9.36
CA PHE A 172 4.99 7.97 -10.63
C PHE A 172 4.98 7.02 -11.83
N ALA A 173 5.96 6.12 -11.92
CA ALA A 173 6.01 5.12 -12.99
C ALA A 173 4.80 4.20 -12.95
N ALA A 174 4.42 3.71 -11.76
CA ALA A 174 3.23 2.86 -11.57
C ALA A 174 1.95 3.56 -12.04
N ILE A 175 1.81 4.84 -11.75
CA ILE A 175 0.68 5.67 -12.11
C ILE A 175 0.53 5.81 -13.62
N VAL A 176 1.60 6.18 -14.29
CA VAL A 176 1.61 6.30 -15.75
C VAL A 176 1.20 4.97 -16.39
N VAL A 177 1.76 3.87 -15.91
CA VAL A 177 1.42 2.52 -16.41
C VAL A 177 -0.04 2.19 -16.13
N ASN A 178 -0.53 2.40 -14.91
CA ASN A 178 -1.92 2.12 -14.54
C ASN A 178 -2.90 2.92 -15.42
N THR A 179 -2.72 4.24 -15.53
CA THR A 179 -3.60 5.10 -16.33
C THR A 179 -3.59 4.72 -17.81
N LEU A 180 -2.42 4.45 -18.40
CA LEU A 180 -2.30 4.04 -19.80
C LEU A 180 -3.01 2.71 -20.05
N PHE A 181 -2.76 1.70 -19.21
CA PHE A 181 -3.38 0.39 -19.39
C PHE A 181 -4.88 0.40 -19.06
N ASN A 182 -5.33 1.20 -18.10
CA ASN A 182 -6.77 1.41 -17.89
C ASN A 182 -7.44 2.01 -19.14
N ALA A 183 -6.84 3.02 -19.76
CA ALA A 183 -7.37 3.59 -21.01
C ALA A 183 -7.44 2.53 -22.14
N ILE A 184 -6.41 1.70 -22.27
CA ILE A 184 -6.39 0.64 -23.28
C ILE A 184 -7.43 -0.45 -22.98
N PHE A 185 -7.42 -1.01 -21.76
CA PHE A 185 -8.22 -2.19 -21.45
C PHE A 185 -9.69 -1.84 -21.21
N ILE A 186 -9.99 -0.71 -20.58
CA ILE A 186 -11.38 -0.30 -20.31
C ILE A 186 -11.97 0.39 -21.53
N LEU A 187 -11.32 1.45 -22.06
CA LEU A 187 -11.92 2.29 -23.08
C LEU A 187 -11.76 1.75 -24.51
N SER A 188 -10.61 1.10 -24.83
CA SER A 188 -10.36 0.61 -26.20
C SER A 188 -10.76 -0.85 -26.38
N LEU A 189 -10.46 -1.72 -25.41
CA LEU A 189 -10.73 -3.16 -25.52
C LEU A 189 -12.03 -3.58 -24.85
N ASN A 190 -12.68 -2.70 -24.09
CA ASN A 190 -13.94 -2.97 -23.36
C ASN A 190 -13.87 -4.20 -22.44
N TRP A 191 -12.72 -4.42 -21.76
CA TRP A 191 -12.53 -5.54 -20.84
C TRP A 191 -13.21 -5.33 -19.47
N GLY A 192 -13.92 -4.22 -19.29
CA GLY A 192 -14.68 -3.94 -18.06
C GLY A 192 -13.78 -3.88 -16.81
N VAL A 193 -14.31 -4.40 -15.71
CA VAL A 193 -13.60 -4.39 -14.41
C VAL A 193 -12.37 -5.28 -14.39
N GLU A 194 -12.33 -6.33 -15.21
CA GLU A 194 -11.15 -7.19 -15.35
C GLU A 194 -9.99 -6.42 -15.97
N GLY A 195 -10.26 -5.55 -16.93
CA GLY A 195 -9.27 -4.65 -17.51
C GLY A 195 -8.64 -3.72 -16.46
N ALA A 196 -9.47 -3.15 -15.58
CA ALA A 196 -8.99 -2.33 -14.47
C ALA A 196 -8.08 -3.12 -13.50
N ALA A 197 -8.46 -4.35 -13.17
CA ALA A 197 -7.65 -5.22 -12.31
C ALA A 197 -6.29 -5.53 -12.94
N ILE A 198 -6.26 -5.90 -14.23
CA ILE A 198 -5.02 -6.22 -14.96
C ILE A 198 -4.11 -4.99 -15.05
N ALA A 199 -4.66 -3.80 -15.34
CA ALA A 199 -3.89 -2.56 -15.37
C ALA A 199 -3.22 -2.28 -14.02
N THR A 200 -3.94 -2.49 -12.92
CA THR A 200 -3.40 -2.34 -11.56
C THR A 200 -2.32 -3.38 -11.26
N ILE A 201 -2.49 -4.64 -11.66
CA ILE A 201 -1.46 -5.68 -11.51
C ILE A 201 -0.17 -5.27 -12.23
N LEU A 202 -0.27 -4.83 -13.49
CA LEU A 202 0.87 -4.39 -14.30
C LEU A 202 1.59 -3.20 -13.64
N ALA A 203 0.83 -2.22 -13.15
CA ALA A 203 1.39 -1.06 -12.45
C ALA A 203 2.18 -1.48 -11.20
N ARG A 204 1.67 -2.42 -10.38
CA ARG A 204 2.38 -2.94 -9.21
C ARG A 204 3.62 -3.75 -9.56
N ILE A 205 3.59 -4.50 -10.66
CA ILE A 205 4.77 -5.20 -11.17
C ILE A 205 5.84 -4.20 -11.60
N VAL A 206 5.48 -3.16 -12.33
CA VAL A 206 6.43 -2.11 -12.76
C VAL A 206 7.01 -1.37 -11.57
N GLU A 207 6.19 -1.00 -10.57
CA GLU A 207 6.65 -0.38 -9.32
C GLU A 207 7.69 -1.23 -8.60
N MET A 208 7.39 -2.51 -8.41
CA MET A 208 8.29 -3.47 -7.77
C MET A 208 9.61 -3.62 -8.54
N ILE A 209 9.54 -3.83 -9.86
CA ILE A 209 10.73 -3.99 -10.72
C ILE A 209 11.58 -2.73 -10.69
N PHE A 210 10.96 -1.54 -10.77
CA PHE A 210 11.66 -0.27 -10.70
C PHE A 210 12.45 -0.14 -9.39
N LEU A 211 11.81 -0.41 -8.25
CA LEU A 211 12.44 -0.30 -6.92
C LEU A 211 13.58 -1.30 -6.74
N ILE A 212 13.39 -2.56 -7.15
CA ILE A 212 14.45 -3.58 -7.09
C ILE A 212 15.63 -3.17 -7.98
N THR A 213 15.34 -2.70 -9.18
CA THR A 213 16.36 -2.31 -10.17
C THR A 213 17.17 -1.11 -9.68
N ILE A 214 16.51 -0.06 -9.17
CA ILE A 214 17.20 1.12 -8.66
C ILE A 214 18.04 0.79 -7.43
N CYS A 215 17.57 -0.10 -6.54
CA CYS A 215 18.35 -0.56 -5.40
C CYS A 215 19.61 -1.31 -5.81
N LYS A 216 19.55 -2.13 -6.86
CA LYS A 216 20.71 -2.83 -7.43
C LYS A 216 21.68 -1.86 -8.11
N ILE A 217 21.20 -0.93 -8.94
CA ILE A 217 22.04 0.05 -9.66
C ILE A 217 22.75 0.97 -8.67
N LYS A 218 22.05 1.48 -7.66
CA LYS A 218 22.60 2.35 -6.63
C LYS A 218 23.42 1.61 -5.57
N LYS A 219 23.44 0.29 -5.64
CA LYS A 219 24.21 -0.59 -4.73
C LYS A 219 23.90 -0.32 -3.25
N PHE A 220 22.65 -0.08 -2.89
CA PHE A 220 22.28 0.10 -1.48
C PHE A 220 22.66 -1.15 -0.68
N GLU A 221 23.33 -0.95 0.45
CA GLU A 221 23.93 -2.05 1.23
C GLU A 221 22.88 -2.99 1.82
N PHE A 222 21.71 -2.49 2.18
CA PHE A 222 20.63 -3.30 2.75
C PHE A 222 20.14 -4.40 1.80
N CYS A 223 20.18 -4.16 0.47
CA CYS A 223 19.76 -5.13 -0.55
C CYS A 223 20.90 -6.00 -1.09
N GLN A 224 22.17 -5.75 -0.66
CA GLN A 224 23.30 -6.58 -1.05
C GLN A 224 23.42 -7.79 -0.12
N LYS A 225 23.79 -8.95 -0.71
CA LYS A 225 24.06 -10.18 0.06
C LYS A 225 22.91 -10.58 1.00
N ILE A 226 21.64 -10.33 0.60
CA ILE A 226 20.47 -10.63 1.43
C ILE A 226 20.43 -12.09 1.85
N PHE A 227 20.75 -13.01 0.92
CA PHE A 227 20.71 -14.45 1.15
C PHE A 227 22.02 -15.02 1.70
N ASN A 228 23.07 -14.21 1.81
CA ASN A 228 24.36 -14.68 2.34
C ASN A 228 24.30 -14.67 3.87
N LYS A 229 24.52 -15.83 4.53
CA LYS A 229 24.37 -16.01 5.99
C LYS A 229 23.03 -15.42 6.50
N PHE A 230 21.91 -15.99 6.03
CA PHE A 230 20.57 -15.52 6.42
C PHE A 230 20.35 -15.75 7.92
N SER A 231 20.68 -14.75 8.72
CA SER A 231 20.51 -14.73 10.16
C SER A 231 19.93 -13.38 10.60
N ILE A 232 18.94 -13.38 11.47
CA ILE A 232 18.23 -12.18 11.97
C ILE A 232 18.41 -12.18 13.47
N GLY A 233 19.23 -12.63 14.19
CA GLY A 233 19.35 -12.59 15.64
C GLY A 233 18.01 -12.66 16.42
N LYS A 234 17.88 -13.61 17.33
CA LYS A 234 16.63 -13.87 18.07
C LYS A 234 16.14 -12.64 18.85
N GLU A 235 17.07 -11.90 19.45
CA GLU A 235 16.78 -10.69 20.23
C GLU A 235 16.16 -9.59 19.35
N LEU A 236 16.70 -9.37 18.15
CA LEU A 236 16.17 -8.39 17.21
C LEU A 236 14.74 -8.76 16.77
N ILE A 237 14.47 -10.04 16.51
CA ILE A 237 13.12 -10.52 16.17
C ILE A 237 12.13 -10.21 17.29
N ILE A 238 12.48 -10.53 18.54
CA ILE A 238 11.62 -10.29 19.70
C ILE A 238 11.34 -8.78 19.86
N ASN A 239 12.36 -7.95 19.72
CA ASN A 239 12.24 -6.50 19.83
C ASN A 239 11.35 -5.91 18.73
N ILE A 240 11.51 -6.37 17.47
CA ILE A 240 10.66 -5.94 16.35
C ILE A 240 9.22 -6.37 16.59
N LEU A 241 8.98 -7.62 16.98
CA LEU A 241 7.63 -8.12 17.23
C LEU A 241 6.95 -7.41 18.39
N SER A 242 7.68 -7.15 19.48
CA SER A 242 7.15 -6.44 20.66
C SER A 242 6.67 -5.02 20.33
N LYS A 243 7.46 -4.26 19.55
CA LYS A 243 7.06 -2.90 19.13
C LYS A 243 6.09 -2.91 17.95
N GLY A 244 6.29 -3.82 17.00
CA GLY A 244 5.47 -3.94 15.82
C GLY A 244 4.06 -4.45 16.11
N SER A 245 3.85 -5.24 17.16
CA SER A 245 2.51 -5.74 17.54
C SER A 245 1.53 -4.61 17.87
N LEU A 246 1.99 -3.54 18.52
CA LEU A 246 1.16 -2.37 18.81
C LEU A 246 0.78 -1.62 17.53
N LEU A 247 1.73 -1.46 16.60
CA LEU A 247 1.45 -0.84 15.29
C LEU A 247 0.50 -1.70 14.47
N PHE A 248 0.69 -3.00 14.45
CA PHE A 248 -0.20 -3.93 13.77
C PHE A 248 -1.64 -3.85 14.29
N ILE A 249 -1.83 -3.81 15.62
CA ILE A 249 -3.15 -3.65 16.25
C ILE A 249 -3.75 -2.29 15.87
N ASN A 250 -2.94 -1.22 15.85
CA ASN A 250 -3.39 0.10 15.46
C ASN A 250 -3.88 0.13 13.99
N GLU A 251 -3.10 -0.42 13.06
CA GLU A 251 -3.46 -0.48 11.65
C GLU A 251 -4.71 -1.33 11.39
N LEU A 252 -4.83 -2.49 12.05
CA LEU A 252 -6.05 -3.30 11.98
C LEU A 252 -7.24 -2.58 12.61
N GLY A 253 -7.06 -1.92 13.75
CA GLY A 253 -8.10 -1.14 14.40
C GLY A 253 -8.60 0.00 13.50
N PHE A 254 -7.68 0.67 12.81
CA PHE A 254 -8.02 1.67 11.80
C PHE A 254 -8.79 1.08 10.61
N ALA A 255 -8.36 -0.06 10.07
CA ALA A 255 -9.06 -0.74 8.98
C ALA A 255 -10.48 -1.15 9.37
N VAL A 256 -10.64 -1.76 10.56
CA VAL A 256 -11.96 -2.17 11.09
C VAL A 256 -12.84 -0.95 11.39
N GLY A 257 -12.28 0.10 11.99
CA GLY A 257 -13.00 1.35 12.25
C GLY A 257 -13.49 2.03 10.97
N THR A 258 -12.66 2.04 9.93
CA THR A 258 -13.02 2.54 8.59
C THR A 258 -14.15 1.72 7.99
N MET A 259 -14.05 0.39 8.06
CA MET A 259 -15.07 -0.53 7.60
C MET A 259 -16.40 -0.29 8.33
N TYR A 260 -16.38 -0.19 9.65
CA TYR A 260 -17.56 0.08 10.46
C TYR A 260 -18.23 1.40 10.10
N ASN A 261 -17.45 2.48 9.95
CA ASN A 261 -17.96 3.79 9.56
C ASN A 261 -18.61 3.75 8.17
N LEU A 262 -17.99 3.10 7.19
CA LEU A 262 -18.57 2.96 5.84
C LEU A 262 -19.91 2.22 5.83
N LEU A 263 -20.09 1.25 6.71
CA LEU A 263 -21.34 0.48 6.82
C LEU A 263 -22.47 1.24 7.55
N HIS A 264 -22.11 2.03 8.56
CA HIS A 264 -23.10 2.73 9.41
C HIS A 264 -23.45 4.13 8.92
N PHE A 265 -22.51 4.83 8.25
CA PHE A 265 -22.65 6.24 7.87
C PHE A 265 -22.87 6.49 6.38
N ARG A 266 -23.30 5.49 5.61
CA ARG A 266 -23.69 5.65 4.21
C ARG A 266 -24.77 6.74 3.96
N LYS A 267 -25.32 7.34 5.03
CA LYS A 267 -26.36 8.38 4.98
C LYS A 267 -25.86 9.82 5.08
N GLU A 268 -24.59 10.07 5.42
CA GLU A 268 -24.11 11.45 5.62
C GLU A 268 -22.77 11.72 4.94
N ILE A 269 -22.81 12.54 3.90
CA ILE A 269 -21.65 13.01 3.10
C ILE A 269 -20.58 13.74 3.96
N VAL A 270 -20.98 14.29 5.12
CA VAL A 270 -20.08 15.04 6.01
C VAL A 270 -18.94 14.19 6.58
N TYR A 271 -19.18 12.90 6.83
CA TYR A 271 -18.16 12.00 7.41
C TYR A 271 -17.10 11.53 6.40
N SER A 272 -17.40 11.50 5.11
CA SER A 272 -16.42 11.16 4.07
C SER A 272 -15.34 12.25 3.93
N VAL A 273 -15.70 13.51 4.15
CA VAL A 273 -14.75 14.64 4.13
C VAL A 273 -13.87 14.62 5.39
N LEU A 274 -14.44 14.32 6.55
CA LEU A 274 -13.68 14.19 7.80
C LEU A 274 -12.71 12.99 7.75
N PHE A 275 -13.12 11.90 7.13
CA PHE A 275 -12.30 10.71 6.93
C PHE A 275 -11.10 10.97 6.01
N LEU A 276 -11.30 11.66 4.89
CA LEU A 276 -10.21 12.12 4.01
C LEU A 276 -9.23 13.02 4.76
N PHE A 277 -9.74 13.90 5.62
CA PHE A 277 -8.90 14.77 6.45
C PHE A 277 -8.09 14.01 7.49
N LEU A 278 -8.67 12.97 8.12
CA LEU A 278 -7.96 12.10 9.07
C LEU A 278 -6.91 11.23 8.37
N GLN A 279 -7.16 10.73 7.16
CA GLN A 279 -6.15 10.05 6.36
C GLN A 279 -4.96 10.97 6.02
N LEU A 280 -5.22 12.21 5.66
CA LEU A 280 -4.17 13.20 5.41
C LEU A 280 -3.35 13.50 6.67
N LEU A 281 -3.97 13.56 7.84
CA LEU A 281 -3.27 13.76 9.12
C LEU A 281 -2.42 12.56 9.54
N GLN A 282 -2.79 11.33 9.20
CA GLN A 282 -1.97 10.15 9.46
C GLN A 282 -0.79 9.99 8.49
N MET A 283 -0.83 10.65 7.34
CA MET A 283 0.26 10.67 6.35
C MET A 283 1.32 11.74 6.66
N LEU A 284 1.03 12.67 7.56
CA LEU A 284 1.95 13.67 8.13
C LEU A 284 2.59 13.17 9.43
#